data_a649c765c540128295568cdada347193
#
_entry.id   a649c765c540128295568cdada347193
#
_cell.length_a   1.000
_cell.length_b   1.000
_cell.length_c   1.000
_cell.angle_alpha   90.00
_cell.angle_beta   90.00
_cell.angle_gamma   90.00
#
_symmetry.space_group_name_H-M   'P 1'
#
loop_
_entity.id
_entity.type
_entity.pdbx_description
1 polymer ?
#
loop_
_entity_poly.entity_id
_entity_poly.type
_entity_poly.pdbx_seq_one_letter_code
_entity_poly.pdbx_strand_id
1 'polypeptide(L)'
;MRQFDIIGAGMGTRETLTGEAAQALVSAEMVFATERLAEICENAQICLFSELAERAIACGAEKTALLVSGDVGFFSAAGKLREKLLAHGEVRLFCGLSSMQYLCAKIGISYENACIRSLHGRKGDLIGAVSYHEKTFALTGGDNNAQFVCRSLADAGLGDVQVYIGENLGSSGEKVLKGTASELAEIPCADLAVMLVLNPSSVNPFEPVRDEMLMRAKVPMTKEEVRWVSVARLGVQPGDTVWDIGAGTGAVTFELARKAMDGAVFAVERNAEAVELIAQNRQKLGGFNVHIVPGHAPEVLVDLPKPDCVFVGGSGGNMRKIIETALIKNPKARIVVNAIALETLQETQSLFAEFGLQQVEITQLSAARGKSIGCYTMMTANNPVFILSGKGDKNGE
;
A
#
# COMPACT_ATOMS: atom_id res chain seq x y z
N MET A 1 -0.88 44.27 -6.51
CA MET A 1 -0.78 42.87 -7.00
C MET A 1 -1.75 42.07 -6.18
N ARG A 2 -2.66 41.30 -6.80
CA ARG A 2 -3.64 40.47 -6.06
C ARG A 2 -2.96 39.45 -5.24
N GLN A 3 -3.52 39.17 -4.07
CA GLN A 3 -3.00 38.18 -3.11
C GLN A 3 -4.07 37.15 -2.80
N PHE A 4 -3.69 35.88 -2.84
CA PHE A 4 -4.52 34.74 -2.53
C PHE A 4 -3.92 33.97 -1.35
N ASP A 5 -4.64 33.91 -0.25
CA ASP A 5 -4.25 33.23 0.97
C ASP A 5 -5.01 31.91 1.08
N ILE A 6 -4.33 30.78 0.86
CA ILE A 6 -4.90 29.44 1.06
C ILE A 6 -4.64 29.05 2.50
N ILE A 7 -5.71 28.94 3.27
CA ILE A 7 -5.67 28.79 4.74
C ILE A 7 -6.12 27.38 5.11
N GLY A 8 -5.23 26.63 5.77
CA GLY A 8 -5.57 25.38 6.47
C GLY A 8 -6.47 25.67 7.66
N ALA A 9 -7.73 25.25 7.56
CA ALA A 9 -8.76 25.57 8.53
C ALA A 9 -8.83 24.60 9.74
N GLY A 10 -7.81 23.76 9.91
CA GLY A 10 -7.79 22.77 10.98
C GLY A 10 -9.01 21.87 10.93
N MET A 11 -9.64 21.65 12.06
CA MET A 11 -10.84 20.81 12.16
C MET A 11 -12.12 21.55 11.75
N GLY A 12 -12.02 22.80 11.29
CA GLY A 12 -13.16 23.59 10.86
C GLY A 12 -13.75 24.49 11.94
N THR A 13 -13.00 24.79 12.99
CA THR A 13 -13.38 25.72 14.05
C THR A 13 -12.32 26.80 14.26
N ARG A 14 -12.71 27.95 14.83
CA ARG A 14 -11.78 29.06 15.10
C ARG A 14 -10.64 28.66 16.05
N GLU A 15 -10.93 27.79 17.02
CA GLU A 15 -9.98 27.32 18.02
C GLU A 15 -8.87 26.44 17.42
N THR A 16 -9.11 25.87 16.23
CA THR A 16 -8.14 25.02 15.54
C THR A 16 -7.35 25.74 14.44
N LEU A 17 -7.59 27.06 14.26
CA LEU A 17 -6.76 27.90 13.41
C LEU A 17 -5.42 28.21 14.09
N THR A 18 -4.36 28.28 13.30
CA THR A 18 -3.11 28.88 13.78
C THR A 18 -3.24 30.40 13.90
N GLY A 19 -2.41 31.03 14.74
CA GLY A 19 -2.45 32.50 14.88
C GLY A 19 -2.23 33.24 13.57
N GLU A 20 -1.31 32.76 12.71
CA GLU A 20 -1.08 33.35 11.37
C GLU A 20 -2.28 33.16 10.44
N ALA A 21 -2.89 31.98 10.44
CA ALA A 21 -4.09 31.68 9.65
C ALA A 21 -5.26 32.60 10.04
N ALA A 22 -5.46 32.78 11.35
CA ALA A 22 -6.50 33.69 11.86
C ALA A 22 -6.26 35.14 11.47
N GLN A 23 -5.00 35.63 11.51
CA GLN A 23 -4.64 36.99 11.08
C GLN A 23 -4.83 37.17 9.56
N ALA A 24 -4.43 36.19 8.75
CA ALA A 24 -4.64 36.20 7.32
C ALA A 24 -6.13 36.26 6.96
N LEU A 25 -6.96 35.48 7.67
CA LEU A 25 -8.40 35.47 7.50
C LEU A 25 -9.04 36.84 7.80
N VAL A 26 -8.65 37.48 8.91
CA VAL A 26 -9.15 38.81 9.30
C VAL A 26 -8.72 39.90 8.29
N SER A 27 -7.55 39.75 7.68
CA SER A 27 -7.03 40.73 6.71
C SER A 27 -7.59 40.57 5.29
N ALA A 28 -8.34 39.51 5.02
CA ALA A 28 -8.91 39.25 3.71
C ALA A 28 -10.16 40.09 3.46
N GLU A 29 -10.27 40.65 2.24
CA GLU A 29 -11.46 41.40 1.78
C GLU A 29 -12.60 40.44 1.40
N MET A 30 -12.23 39.28 0.85
CA MET A 30 -13.16 38.21 0.46
C MET A 30 -12.68 36.87 0.98
N VAL A 31 -13.60 36.08 1.49
CA VAL A 31 -13.35 34.74 1.99
C VAL A 31 -14.22 33.74 1.25
N PHE A 32 -13.64 32.69 0.72
CA PHE A 32 -14.34 31.57 0.08
C PHE A 32 -14.14 30.28 0.90
N ALA A 33 -15.23 29.56 1.11
CA ALA A 33 -15.23 28.32 1.89
C ALA A 33 -16.26 27.34 1.35
N THR A 34 -16.05 26.05 1.66
CA THR A 34 -17.13 25.05 1.58
C THR A 34 -18.08 25.24 2.77
N GLU A 35 -19.32 24.76 2.63
CA GLU A 35 -20.36 24.88 3.66
C GLU A 35 -19.86 24.54 5.08
N ARG A 36 -19.15 23.41 5.22
CA ARG A 36 -18.57 22.96 6.50
C ARG A 36 -17.59 23.95 7.13
N LEU A 37 -16.86 24.72 6.34
CA LEU A 37 -15.83 25.65 6.81
C LEU A 37 -16.34 27.09 6.91
N ALA A 38 -17.54 27.37 6.41
CA ALA A 38 -18.11 28.71 6.41
C ALA A 38 -18.40 29.21 7.83
N GLU A 39 -18.64 28.33 8.79
CA GLU A 39 -18.87 28.69 10.20
C GLU A 39 -17.66 29.39 10.87
N ILE A 40 -16.45 29.21 10.30
CA ILE A 40 -15.24 29.90 10.80
C ILE A 40 -15.31 31.42 10.59
N CYS A 41 -15.99 31.87 9.53
CA CYS A 41 -16.06 33.28 9.14
C CYS A 41 -17.48 33.62 8.66
N GLU A 42 -18.17 34.47 9.39
CA GLU A 42 -19.58 34.86 9.13
C GLU A 42 -19.80 35.45 7.72
N ASN A 43 -18.78 36.06 7.13
CA ASN A 43 -18.84 36.68 5.80
C ASN A 43 -18.29 35.75 4.69
N ALA A 44 -18.08 34.46 4.96
CA ALA A 44 -17.57 33.52 3.98
C ALA A 44 -18.58 33.29 2.84
N GLN A 45 -18.12 33.42 1.60
CA GLN A 45 -18.89 33.03 0.42
C GLN A 45 -18.83 31.52 0.25
N ILE A 46 -19.97 30.86 0.42
CA ILE A 46 -20.09 29.40 0.32
C ILE A 46 -20.06 29.01 -1.16
N CYS A 47 -19.20 28.03 -1.49
CA CYS A 47 -19.15 27.42 -2.81
C CYS A 47 -18.61 26.00 -2.76
N LEU A 48 -18.75 25.28 -3.87
CA LEU A 48 -18.14 23.94 -3.99
C LEU A 48 -16.61 24.07 -4.02
N PHE A 49 -15.93 23.06 -3.51
CA PHE A 49 -14.46 23.02 -3.53
C PHE A 49 -13.88 23.20 -4.95
N SER A 50 -14.54 22.62 -5.97
CA SER A 50 -14.15 22.73 -7.38
C SER A 50 -14.21 24.17 -7.93
N GLU A 51 -15.06 25.02 -7.34
CA GLU A 51 -15.30 26.40 -7.76
C GLU A 51 -14.42 27.42 -7.03
N LEU A 52 -13.76 27.04 -5.93
CA LEU A 52 -13.01 27.96 -5.05
C LEU A 52 -12.04 28.86 -5.83
N ALA A 53 -11.21 28.28 -6.70
CA ALA A 53 -10.23 29.03 -7.45
C ALA A 53 -10.89 30.02 -8.45
N GLU A 54 -11.91 29.56 -9.18
CA GLU A 54 -12.61 30.35 -10.20
C GLU A 54 -13.33 31.57 -9.58
N ARG A 55 -14.03 31.34 -8.45
CA ARG A 55 -14.71 32.40 -7.71
C ARG A 55 -13.73 33.40 -7.10
N ALA A 56 -12.61 32.91 -6.55
CA ALA A 56 -11.55 33.76 -6.03
C ALA A 56 -10.90 34.63 -7.13
N ILE A 57 -10.75 34.11 -8.33
CA ILE A 57 -10.25 34.86 -9.49
C ILE A 57 -11.30 35.90 -9.93
N ALA A 58 -12.56 35.49 -10.01
CA ALA A 58 -13.64 36.36 -10.54
C ALA A 58 -14.03 37.52 -9.61
N CYS A 59 -13.86 37.38 -8.28
CA CYS A 59 -14.32 38.40 -7.32
C CYS A 59 -13.61 39.79 -7.43
N GLY A 60 -12.40 39.82 -8.01
CA GLY A 60 -11.67 41.07 -8.22
C GLY A 60 -11.01 41.67 -6.98
N ALA A 61 -11.19 41.15 -5.79
CA ALA A 61 -10.63 41.64 -4.53
C ALA A 61 -9.09 41.61 -4.54
N GLU A 62 -8.45 42.55 -3.84
CA GLU A 62 -7.00 42.62 -3.73
C GLU A 62 -6.45 41.49 -2.84
N LYS A 63 -7.16 41.21 -1.74
CA LYS A 63 -6.82 40.10 -0.80
C LYS A 63 -7.97 39.13 -0.68
N THR A 64 -7.75 37.91 -1.08
CA THR A 64 -8.75 36.83 -1.05
C THR A 64 -8.25 35.64 -0.24
N ALA A 65 -9.04 35.17 0.73
CA ALA A 65 -8.76 33.96 1.50
C ALA A 65 -9.60 32.77 0.99
N LEU A 66 -8.98 31.60 0.93
CA LEU A 66 -9.63 30.34 0.56
C LEU A 66 -9.41 29.33 1.70
N LEU A 67 -10.50 28.88 2.34
CA LEU A 67 -10.42 27.91 3.42
C LEU A 67 -10.38 26.48 2.87
N VAL A 68 -9.40 25.69 3.32
CA VAL A 68 -9.28 24.28 3.05
C VAL A 68 -9.24 23.47 4.36
N SER A 69 -9.80 22.28 4.37
CA SER A 69 -9.86 21.44 5.57
C SER A 69 -8.48 20.93 6.00
N GLY A 70 -8.23 20.85 7.28
CA GLY A 70 -7.01 20.32 7.85
C GLY A 70 -5.80 21.23 7.62
N ASP A 71 -4.67 20.63 7.31
CA ASP A 71 -3.42 21.29 6.94
C ASP A 71 -3.23 21.33 5.43
N VAL A 72 -2.66 22.41 4.90
CA VAL A 72 -2.42 22.61 3.46
C VAL A 72 -1.46 21.59 2.86
N GLY A 73 -0.58 21.00 3.65
CA GLY A 73 0.41 20.00 3.25
C GLY A 73 0.00 18.54 3.50
N PHE A 74 -1.12 18.31 4.21
CA PHE A 74 -1.51 16.98 4.64
C PHE A 74 -2.67 16.41 3.81
N PHE A 75 -2.37 15.71 2.70
CA PHE A 75 -3.35 15.19 1.71
C PHE A 75 -4.37 16.23 1.25
N SER A 76 -3.98 17.47 1.21
CA SER A 76 -4.82 18.60 0.86
C SER A 76 -4.82 18.86 -0.63
N ALA A 77 -5.93 19.37 -1.15
CA ALA A 77 -6.01 19.88 -2.50
C ALA A 77 -5.46 21.31 -2.64
N ALA A 78 -4.88 21.89 -1.58
CA ALA A 78 -4.27 23.23 -1.60
C ALA A 78 -3.21 23.39 -2.72
N GLY A 79 -2.44 22.34 -3.02
CA GLY A 79 -1.47 22.37 -4.11
C GLY A 79 -2.12 22.65 -5.48
N LYS A 80 -3.24 21.99 -5.78
CA LYS A 80 -4.01 22.21 -7.03
C LYS A 80 -4.62 23.61 -7.08
N LEU A 81 -5.12 24.13 -5.95
CA LEU A 81 -5.60 25.51 -5.86
C LEU A 81 -4.47 26.49 -6.12
N ARG A 82 -3.31 26.29 -5.50
CA ARG A 82 -2.13 27.12 -5.70
C ARG A 82 -1.73 27.20 -7.17
N GLU A 83 -1.62 26.08 -7.87
CA GLU A 83 -1.29 26.04 -9.29
C GLU A 83 -2.24 26.88 -10.14
N LYS A 84 -3.55 26.80 -9.90
CA LYS A 84 -4.56 27.59 -10.61
C LYS A 84 -4.46 29.09 -10.33
N LEU A 85 -4.09 29.49 -9.11
CA LEU A 85 -4.08 30.88 -8.68
C LEU A 85 -2.78 31.63 -9.02
N LEU A 86 -1.65 30.92 -9.17
CA LEU A 86 -0.34 31.52 -9.43
C LEU A 86 -0.28 32.43 -10.65
N ALA A 87 -1.08 32.15 -11.68
CA ALA A 87 -1.16 32.98 -12.88
C ALA A 87 -1.91 34.34 -12.66
N HIS A 88 -2.59 34.48 -11.50
CA HIS A 88 -3.49 35.62 -11.22
C HIS A 88 -3.01 36.51 -10.07
N GLY A 89 -1.96 36.16 -9.36
CA GLY A 89 -1.40 36.95 -8.28
C GLY A 89 -0.43 36.18 -7.37
N GLU A 90 -0.03 36.80 -6.26
CA GLU A 90 0.76 36.18 -5.23
C GLU A 90 -0.09 35.15 -4.47
N VAL A 91 0.42 33.93 -4.25
CA VAL A 91 -0.26 32.89 -3.50
C VAL A 91 0.54 32.53 -2.27
N ARG A 92 -0.07 32.68 -1.08
CA ARG A 92 0.51 32.30 0.21
C ARG A 92 -0.25 31.10 0.78
N LEU A 93 0.47 30.25 1.48
CA LEU A 93 -0.08 29.07 2.16
C LEU A 93 0.07 29.25 3.68
N PHE A 94 -1.01 29.04 4.41
CA PHE A 94 -1.02 29.06 5.87
C PHE A 94 -1.33 27.66 6.39
N CYS A 95 -0.44 27.13 7.23
CA CYS A 95 -0.62 25.79 7.80
C CYS A 95 -1.83 25.74 8.71
N GLY A 96 -2.42 24.56 8.82
CA GLY A 96 -3.50 24.25 9.74
C GLY A 96 -3.18 23.03 10.59
N LEU A 97 -4.02 22.76 11.58
CA LEU A 97 -3.93 21.53 12.37
C LEU A 97 -4.44 20.35 11.54
N SER A 98 -3.62 19.33 11.31
CA SER A 98 -4.05 18.12 10.60
C SER A 98 -4.94 17.25 11.48
N SER A 99 -5.81 16.43 10.86
CA SER A 99 -6.63 15.46 11.58
C SER A 99 -5.79 14.40 12.32
N MET A 100 -4.59 14.09 11.81
CA MET A 100 -3.65 13.21 12.48
C MET A 100 -3.16 13.82 13.80
N GLN A 101 -2.67 15.07 13.76
CA GLN A 101 -2.22 15.76 14.98
C GLN A 101 -3.34 15.86 15.99
N TYR A 102 -4.54 16.23 15.54
CA TYR A 102 -5.70 16.40 16.39
C TYR A 102 -6.12 15.08 17.06
N LEU A 103 -6.31 13.99 16.27
CA LEU A 103 -6.68 12.70 16.83
C LEU A 103 -5.61 12.18 17.80
N CYS A 104 -4.34 12.22 17.41
CA CYS A 104 -3.24 11.72 18.21
C CYS A 104 -3.11 12.47 19.56
N ALA A 105 -3.30 13.80 19.54
CA ALA A 105 -3.35 14.59 20.78
C ALA A 105 -4.54 14.19 21.67
N LYS A 106 -5.72 13.97 21.11
CA LYS A 106 -6.92 13.54 21.87
C LYS A 106 -6.76 12.20 22.55
N ILE A 107 -6.08 11.24 21.88
CA ILE A 107 -5.89 9.89 22.43
C ILE A 107 -4.58 9.73 23.20
N GLY A 108 -3.73 10.76 23.26
CA GLY A 108 -2.45 10.73 23.98
C GLY A 108 -1.41 9.81 23.37
N ILE A 109 -1.43 9.61 22.03
CA ILE A 109 -0.49 8.74 21.32
C ILE A 109 0.35 9.57 20.34
N SER A 110 1.68 9.44 20.40
CA SER A 110 2.57 10.05 19.41
C SER A 110 2.36 9.44 18.02
N TYR A 111 2.31 10.30 17.00
CA TYR A 111 2.29 9.88 15.59
C TYR A 111 3.70 9.72 14.98
N GLU A 112 4.72 9.88 15.80
CA GLU A 112 6.10 9.59 15.40
C GLU A 112 6.21 8.15 14.88
N ASN A 113 6.92 7.97 13.77
CA ASN A 113 7.05 6.70 13.03
C ASN A 113 5.73 6.09 12.50
N ALA A 114 4.65 6.85 12.47
CA ALA A 114 3.40 6.36 11.87
C ALA A 114 3.53 6.25 10.35
N CYS A 115 3.14 5.11 9.81
CA CYS A 115 2.87 4.96 8.39
C CYS A 115 1.59 5.72 8.05
N ILE A 116 1.65 6.67 7.11
CA ILE A 116 0.52 7.53 6.80
C ILE A 116 -0.05 7.13 5.45
N ARG A 117 -1.37 6.88 5.39
CA ARG A 117 -2.09 6.53 4.17
C ARG A 117 -3.34 7.38 4.01
N SER A 118 -3.79 7.53 2.77
CA SER A 118 -5.09 8.13 2.46
C SER A 118 -5.87 7.19 1.56
N LEU A 119 -6.99 6.72 2.07
CA LEU A 119 -7.98 5.93 1.33
C LEU A 119 -9.12 6.82 0.82
N HIS A 120 -9.17 8.10 1.22
CA HIS A 120 -10.20 9.03 0.79
C HIS A 120 -10.13 9.27 -0.72
N GLY A 121 -11.16 8.83 -1.46
CA GLY A 121 -11.23 8.93 -2.92
C GLY A 121 -10.16 8.11 -3.67
N ARG A 122 -9.57 7.09 -3.03
CA ARG A 122 -8.54 6.23 -3.61
C ARG A 122 -8.93 4.76 -3.45
N LYS A 123 -8.48 3.91 -4.40
CA LYS A 123 -8.54 2.46 -4.25
C LYS A 123 -7.35 1.98 -3.44
N GLY A 124 -7.56 0.95 -2.63
CA GLY A 124 -6.54 0.31 -1.80
C GLY A 124 -7.10 -0.14 -0.47
N ASP A 125 -6.26 -0.74 0.34
CA ASP A 125 -6.53 -1.16 1.72
C ASP A 125 -5.39 -0.78 2.65
N LEU A 126 -5.47 -1.16 3.92
CA LEU A 126 -4.43 -0.93 4.91
C LEU A 126 -3.72 -2.21 5.35
N ILE A 127 -4.06 -3.35 4.76
CA ILE A 127 -3.62 -4.67 5.24
C ILE A 127 -2.10 -4.75 5.31
N GLY A 128 -1.42 -4.42 4.21
CA GLY A 128 0.04 -4.42 4.19
C GLY A 128 0.64 -3.33 5.07
N ALA A 129 0.09 -2.11 5.05
CA ALA A 129 0.57 -1.03 5.91
C ALA A 129 0.52 -1.43 7.39
N VAL A 130 -0.59 -2.01 7.84
CA VAL A 130 -0.76 -2.48 9.23
C VAL A 130 0.11 -3.71 9.53
N SER A 131 0.32 -4.60 8.56
CA SER A 131 1.19 -5.78 8.72
C SER A 131 2.64 -5.40 9.05
N TYR A 132 3.13 -4.31 8.45
CA TYR A 132 4.55 -3.96 8.45
C TYR A 132 4.89 -2.70 9.25
N HIS A 133 3.92 -2.05 9.90
CA HIS A 133 4.17 -0.87 10.73
C HIS A 133 3.44 -0.98 12.07
N GLU A 134 4.14 -0.61 13.12
CA GLU A 134 3.56 -0.56 14.49
C GLU A 134 2.39 0.41 14.60
N LYS A 135 2.47 1.52 13.85
CA LYS A 135 1.44 2.55 13.80
C LYS A 135 1.07 2.85 12.36
N THR A 136 -0.20 2.82 12.03
CA THR A 136 -0.71 3.22 10.72
C THR A 136 -1.84 4.23 10.91
N PHE A 137 -1.65 5.45 10.40
CA PHE A 137 -2.70 6.46 10.34
C PHE A 137 -3.33 6.48 8.95
N ALA A 138 -4.65 6.58 8.88
CA ALA A 138 -5.35 6.67 7.61
C ALA A 138 -6.47 7.71 7.62
N LEU A 139 -6.55 8.46 6.50
CA LEU A 139 -7.78 9.17 6.14
C LEU A 139 -8.70 8.19 5.44
N THR A 140 -9.94 8.08 5.93
CA THR A 140 -10.98 7.19 5.39
C THR A 140 -12.09 8.00 4.72
N GLY A 141 -12.99 7.35 3.99
CA GLY A 141 -14.17 7.98 3.39
C GLY A 141 -14.70 7.27 2.15
N GLY A 142 -15.97 7.51 1.83
CA GLY A 142 -16.66 6.84 0.73
C GLY A 142 -16.70 5.32 0.91
N ASP A 143 -16.36 4.57 -0.15
CA ASP A 143 -16.33 3.10 -0.10
C ASP A 143 -15.31 2.55 0.91
N ASN A 144 -14.27 3.32 1.22
CA ASN A 144 -13.25 2.98 2.21
C ASN A 144 -13.50 3.71 3.56
N ASN A 145 -14.73 3.69 4.06
CA ASN A 145 -15.03 4.21 5.39
C ASN A 145 -14.34 3.38 6.49
N ALA A 146 -14.25 3.93 7.70
CA ALA A 146 -13.50 3.32 8.79
C ALA A 146 -14.03 1.92 9.18
N GLN A 147 -15.35 1.70 9.15
CA GLN A 147 -15.97 0.41 9.41
C GLN A 147 -15.54 -0.64 8.39
N PHE A 148 -15.59 -0.31 7.08
CA PHE A 148 -15.17 -1.21 6.01
C PHE A 148 -13.68 -1.57 6.13
N VAL A 149 -12.83 -0.59 6.47
CA VAL A 149 -11.40 -0.84 6.69
C VAL A 149 -11.17 -1.79 7.88
N CYS A 150 -11.89 -1.60 8.99
CA CYS A 150 -11.82 -2.52 10.14
C CYS A 150 -12.24 -3.94 9.74
N ARG A 151 -13.30 -4.10 8.95
CA ARG A 151 -13.73 -5.42 8.44
C ARG A 151 -12.67 -6.05 7.55
N SER A 152 -12.08 -5.29 6.62
CA SER A 152 -11.02 -5.78 5.75
C SER A 152 -9.79 -6.25 6.53
N LEU A 153 -9.42 -5.54 7.60
CA LEU A 153 -8.34 -5.96 8.50
C LEU A 153 -8.69 -7.26 9.24
N ALA A 154 -9.92 -7.39 9.76
CA ALA A 154 -10.38 -8.59 10.46
C ALA A 154 -10.39 -9.80 9.53
N ASP A 155 -10.93 -9.66 8.32
CA ASP A 155 -11.02 -10.71 7.30
C ASP A 155 -9.61 -11.17 6.85
N ALA A 156 -8.64 -10.27 6.83
CA ALA A 156 -7.25 -10.59 6.51
C ALA A 156 -6.51 -11.32 7.64
N GLY A 157 -7.05 -11.36 8.86
CA GLY A 157 -6.41 -11.96 10.04
C GLY A 157 -5.75 -10.95 10.99
N LEU A 158 -6.03 -9.66 10.81
CA LEU A 158 -5.59 -8.56 11.68
C LEU A 158 -6.72 -8.06 12.59
N GLY A 159 -7.66 -8.93 12.95
CA GLY A 159 -8.83 -8.58 13.74
C GLY A 159 -8.53 -8.07 15.15
N ASP A 160 -7.43 -8.49 15.74
CA ASP A 160 -7.04 -8.16 17.13
C ASP A 160 -6.23 -6.86 17.26
N VAL A 161 -5.88 -6.19 16.14
CA VAL A 161 -5.14 -4.93 16.21
C VAL A 161 -5.99 -3.84 16.86
N GLN A 162 -5.36 -3.00 17.68
CA GLN A 162 -6.03 -1.88 18.35
C GLN A 162 -6.28 -0.75 17.36
N VAL A 163 -7.51 -0.27 17.29
CA VAL A 163 -7.93 0.81 16.39
C VAL A 163 -8.53 1.96 17.19
N TYR A 164 -8.20 3.18 16.80
CA TYR A 164 -8.85 4.42 17.21
C TYR A 164 -9.47 5.08 15.99
N ILE A 165 -10.75 5.44 16.05
CA ILE A 165 -11.45 6.15 14.97
C ILE A 165 -11.90 7.49 15.50
N GLY A 166 -11.49 8.57 14.85
CA GLY A 166 -11.94 9.93 15.13
C GLY A 166 -12.97 10.37 14.09
N GLU A 167 -14.22 10.53 14.53
CA GLU A 167 -15.34 10.95 13.70
C GLU A 167 -15.65 12.42 13.92
N ASN A 168 -15.92 13.16 12.85
CA ASN A 168 -16.35 14.56 12.86
C ASN A 168 -15.50 15.43 13.79
N LEU A 169 -14.19 15.19 13.78
CA LEU A 169 -13.25 15.85 14.69
C LEU A 169 -13.40 17.38 14.68
N GLY A 170 -13.45 17.98 15.88
CA GLY A 170 -13.61 19.42 16.09
C GLY A 170 -15.05 19.93 15.99
N SER A 171 -16.02 19.11 15.59
CA SER A 171 -17.44 19.52 15.53
C SER A 171 -18.20 19.14 16.82
N SER A 172 -19.45 19.63 16.94
CA SER A 172 -20.36 19.22 18.03
C SER A 172 -20.71 17.72 18.01
N GLY A 173 -20.52 17.06 16.86
CA GLY A 173 -20.71 15.62 16.67
C GLY A 173 -19.43 14.82 16.82
N GLU A 174 -18.36 15.40 17.38
CA GLU A 174 -17.07 14.70 17.56
C GLU A 174 -17.23 13.44 18.41
N LYS A 175 -16.68 12.35 17.88
CA LYS A 175 -16.58 11.09 18.59
C LYS A 175 -15.20 10.47 18.40
N VAL A 176 -14.67 9.83 19.44
CA VAL A 176 -13.48 8.97 19.34
C VAL A 176 -13.87 7.57 19.80
N LEU A 177 -13.83 6.62 18.87
CA LEU A 177 -14.08 5.21 19.15
C LEU A 177 -12.74 4.51 19.39
N LYS A 178 -12.74 3.52 20.27
CA LYS A 178 -11.58 2.67 20.56
C LYS A 178 -12.04 1.23 20.66
N GLY A 179 -11.37 0.30 20.01
CA GLY A 179 -11.65 -1.13 20.03
C GLY A 179 -10.64 -1.90 19.20
N THR A 180 -10.83 -3.20 19.07
CA THR A 180 -10.13 -4.00 18.09
C THR A 180 -10.74 -3.81 16.70
N ALA A 181 -10.01 -4.17 15.64
CA ALA A 181 -10.55 -4.10 14.28
C ALA A 181 -11.82 -4.96 14.14
N SER A 182 -11.86 -6.16 14.75
CA SER A 182 -13.05 -7.03 14.76
C SER A 182 -14.25 -6.37 15.46
N GLU A 183 -14.06 -5.74 16.61
CA GLU A 183 -15.14 -5.06 17.33
C GLU A 183 -15.69 -3.87 16.54
N LEU A 184 -14.80 -3.05 15.98
CA LEU A 184 -15.19 -1.83 15.25
C LEU A 184 -15.72 -2.11 13.85
N ALA A 185 -15.47 -3.30 13.27
CA ALA A 185 -16.07 -3.75 12.03
C ALA A 185 -17.61 -3.83 12.09
N GLU A 186 -18.17 -4.01 13.29
CA GLU A 186 -19.62 -4.12 13.51
C GLU A 186 -20.29 -2.78 13.91
N ILE A 187 -19.48 -1.71 14.07
CA ILE A 187 -19.98 -0.40 14.54
C ILE A 187 -20.08 0.55 13.33
N PRO A 188 -21.28 1.08 13.03
CA PRO A 188 -21.42 2.10 11.98
C PRO A 188 -20.59 3.33 12.31
N CYS A 189 -19.83 3.83 11.33
CA CYS A 189 -18.98 5.01 11.45
C CYS A 189 -19.46 6.14 10.53
N ALA A 190 -19.20 7.39 10.95
CA ALA A 190 -19.48 8.56 10.12
C ALA A 190 -18.56 8.57 8.88
N ASP A 191 -19.04 9.18 7.78
CA ASP A 191 -18.25 9.32 6.54
C ASP A 191 -16.99 10.16 6.73
N LEU A 192 -17.08 11.22 7.56
CA LEU A 192 -15.93 12.07 7.90
C LEU A 192 -15.20 11.45 9.10
N ALA A 193 -14.31 10.54 8.82
CA ALA A 193 -13.53 9.85 9.83
C ALA A 193 -12.07 9.70 9.45
N VAL A 194 -11.23 9.55 10.46
CA VAL A 194 -9.83 9.17 10.36
C VAL A 194 -9.54 8.07 11.36
N MET A 195 -8.52 7.28 11.13
CA MET A 195 -8.18 6.18 12.03
C MET A 195 -6.69 6.09 12.32
N LEU A 196 -6.36 5.63 13.51
CA LEU A 196 -5.02 5.18 13.89
C LEU A 196 -5.10 3.71 14.31
N VAL A 197 -4.31 2.87 13.63
CA VAL A 197 -4.19 1.44 13.93
C VAL A 197 -2.85 1.20 14.59
N LEU A 198 -2.85 0.44 15.68
CA LEU A 198 -1.65 0.00 16.40
C LEU A 198 -1.50 -1.51 16.25
N ASN A 199 -0.37 -1.93 15.70
CA ASN A 199 0.01 -3.35 15.57
C ASN A 199 1.36 -3.58 16.24
N PRO A 200 1.41 -3.95 17.54
CA PRO A 200 2.66 -4.24 18.23
C PRO A 200 3.36 -5.51 17.71
N SER A 201 2.64 -6.34 16.96
CA SER A 201 3.16 -7.54 16.31
C SER A 201 3.55 -7.33 14.84
N SER A 202 3.67 -6.08 14.41
CA SER A 202 4.12 -5.75 13.06
C SER A 202 5.51 -6.29 12.78
N VAL A 203 5.75 -6.68 11.53
CA VAL A 203 7.02 -7.26 11.10
C VAL A 203 7.83 -6.22 10.34
N ASN A 204 9.14 -6.15 10.59
CA ASN A 204 10.03 -5.29 9.84
C ASN A 204 10.12 -5.76 8.36
N PRO A 205 9.63 -4.97 7.38
CA PRO A 205 9.65 -5.38 5.97
C PRO A 205 11.06 -5.41 5.36
N PHE A 206 12.04 -4.80 6.01
CA PHE A 206 13.43 -4.75 5.56
C PHE A 206 14.28 -5.93 6.08
N GLU A 207 13.77 -6.67 7.05
CA GLU A 207 14.42 -7.88 7.53
C GLU A 207 14.16 -9.03 6.55
N PRO A 208 15.19 -9.67 5.97
CA PRO A 208 14.97 -10.78 5.03
C PRO A 208 14.39 -11.99 5.74
N VAL A 209 13.53 -12.73 5.05
CA VAL A 209 13.01 -14.01 5.53
C VAL A 209 14.12 -15.06 5.49
N ARG A 210 14.55 -15.56 6.65
CA ARG A 210 15.54 -16.64 6.75
C ARG A 210 14.89 -18.00 6.61
N ASP A 211 15.67 -18.99 6.13
CA ASP A 211 15.16 -20.37 5.95
C ASP A 211 14.65 -20.98 7.26
N GLU A 212 15.29 -20.68 8.41
CA GLU A 212 14.88 -21.15 9.73
C GLU A 212 13.61 -20.51 10.29
N MET A 213 13.19 -19.39 9.74
CA MET A 213 11.94 -18.74 10.12
C MET A 213 10.70 -19.45 9.53
N LEU A 214 10.91 -20.26 8.49
CA LEU A 214 9.83 -20.91 7.74
C LEU A 214 9.52 -22.32 8.27
N MET A 215 8.24 -22.62 8.42
CA MET A 215 7.74 -23.98 8.56
C MET A 215 7.69 -24.61 7.16
N ARG A 216 8.28 -25.80 6.99
CA ARG A 216 8.44 -26.38 5.65
C ARG A 216 8.03 -27.84 5.49
N ALA A 217 7.96 -28.63 6.57
CA ALA A 217 7.77 -30.09 6.49
C ALA A 217 8.63 -30.74 5.38
N LYS A 218 8.03 -31.54 4.49
CA LYS A 218 8.71 -32.16 3.34
C LYS A 218 8.53 -31.36 2.04
N VAL A 219 7.88 -30.20 2.09
CA VAL A 219 7.63 -29.36 0.91
C VAL A 219 8.94 -28.70 0.44
N PRO A 220 9.26 -28.75 -0.85
CA PRO A 220 10.41 -28.06 -1.42
C PRO A 220 10.36 -26.56 -1.12
N MET A 221 11.52 -25.96 -0.87
CA MET A 221 11.64 -24.55 -0.53
C MET A 221 12.82 -23.92 -1.28
N THR A 222 12.56 -22.81 -1.96
CA THR A 222 13.62 -21.99 -2.55
C THR A 222 14.51 -21.42 -1.44
N LYS A 223 15.81 -21.70 -1.52
CA LYS A 223 16.80 -21.26 -0.51
C LYS A 223 16.96 -19.75 -0.52
N GLU A 224 17.32 -19.18 0.65
CA GLU A 224 17.32 -17.73 0.83
C GLU A 224 18.21 -16.99 -0.17
N GLU A 225 19.38 -17.49 -0.56
CA GLU A 225 20.25 -16.84 -1.52
C GLU A 225 19.61 -16.77 -2.92
N VAL A 226 18.96 -17.84 -3.36
CA VAL A 226 18.23 -17.90 -4.61
C VAL A 226 17.01 -16.98 -4.57
N ARG A 227 16.28 -17.02 -3.44
CA ARG A 227 15.07 -16.23 -3.20
C ARG A 227 15.33 -14.73 -3.28
N TRP A 228 16.39 -14.26 -2.61
CA TRP A 228 16.75 -12.83 -2.61
C TRP A 228 17.13 -12.33 -4.00
N VAL A 229 17.91 -13.13 -4.75
CA VAL A 229 18.26 -12.77 -6.13
C VAL A 229 17.03 -12.75 -7.03
N SER A 230 16.16 -13.77 -6.92
CA SER A 230 14.91 -13.85 -7.71
C SER A 230 13.98 -12.66 -7.46
N VAL A 231 13.78 -12.30 -6.19
CA VAL A 231 12.94 -11.15 -5.79
C VAL A 231 13.55 -9.82 -6.26
N ALA A 232 14.88 -9.69 -6.16
CA ALA A 232 15.58 -8.50 -6.66
C ALA A 232 15.44 -8.36 -8.18
N ARG A 233 15.56 -9.47 -8.95
CA ARG A 233 15.36 -9.48 -10.41
C ARG A 233 13.92 -9.17 -10.82
N LEU A 234 12.95 -9.56 -10.03
CA LEU A 234 11.54 -9.26 -10.28
C LEU A 234 11.22 -7.77 -10.12
N GLY A 235 11.96 -7.06 -9.25
CA GLY A 235 11.87 -5.61 -9.09
C GLY A 235 10.50 -5.12 -8.60
N VAL A 236 9.89 -5.84 -7.66
CA VAL A 236 8.56 -5.53 -7.10
C VAL A 236 8.52 -4.14 -6.49
N GLN A 237 7.48 -3.36 -6.82
CA GLN A 237 7.20 -2.05 -6.28
C GLN A 237 6.14 -2.14 -5.16
N PRO A 238 6.07 -1.17 -4.25
CA PRO A 238 5.14 -1.23 -3.11
C PRO A 238 3.67 -1.48 -3.45
N GLY A 239 3.17 -0.93 -4.55
CA GLY A 239 1.77 -1.06 -4.98
C GLY A 239 1.49 -2.18 -5.98
N ASP A 240 2.47 -3.05 -6.26
CA ASP A 240 2.32 -4.10 -7.27
C ASP A 240 1.35 -5.21 -6.83
N THR A 241 0.60 -5.72 -7.79
CA THR A 241 -0.07 -7.02 -7.71
C THR A 241 0.88 -8.10 -8.20
N VAL A 242 1.21 -9.05 -7.33
CA VAL A 242 2.21 -10.09 -7.59
C VAL A 242 1.57 -11.48 -7.61
N TRP A 243 1.89 -12.29 -8.60
CA TRP A 243 1.58 -13.72 -8.60
C TRP A 243 2.82 -14.53 -8.26
N ASP A 244 2.70 -15.45 -7.29
CA ASP A 244 3.69 -16.46 -6.94
C ASP A 244 3.14 -17.83 -7.32
N ILE A 245 3.63 -18.38 -8.43
CA ILE A 245 3.14 -19.64 -9.02
C ILE A 245 3.99 -20.81 -8.56
N GLY A 246 3.34 -21.78 -7.91
CA GLY A 246 4.03 -22.89 -7.24
C GLY A 246 4.68 -22.41 -5.94
N ALA A 247 3.89 -21.74 -5.09
CA ALA A 247 4.37 -21.01 -3.91
C ALA A 247 5.02 -21.92 -2.86
N GLY A 248 4.72 -23.23 -2.85
CA GLY A 248 5.30 -24.20 -1.93
C GLY A 248 5.07 -23.83 -0.46
N THR A 249 6.15 -23.57 0.28
CA THR A 249 6.06 -23.12 1.66
C THR A 249 5.72 -21.65 1.84
N GLY A 250 5.58 -20.88 0.73
CA GLY A 250 5.44 -19.45 0.76
C GLY A 250 6.75 -18.67 0.93
N ALA A 251 7.90 -19.34 0.83
CA ALA A 251 9.19 -18.71 1.10
C ALA A 251 9.46 -17.48 0.20
N VAL A 252 9.16 -17.57 -1.08
CA VAL A 252 9.24 -16.44 -2.02
C VAL A 252 8.07 -15.49 -1.79
N THR A 253 6.87 -16.01 -1.57
CA THR A 253 5.65 -15.25 -1.29
C THR A 253 5.86 -14.16 -0.23
N PHE A 254 6.46 -14.50 0.91
CA PHE A 254 6.64 -13.55 2.02
C PHE A 254 7.71 -12.50 1.76
N GLU A 255 8.73 -12.80 0.96
CA GLU A 255 9.66 -11.77 0.48
C GLU A 255 8.97 -10.81 -0.49
N LEU A 256 8.14 -11.34 -1.40
CA LEU A 256 7.35 -10.53 -2.33
C LEU A 256 6.34 -9.65 -1.59
N ALA A 257 5.67 -10.19 -0.56
CA ALA A 257 4.69 -9.48 0.24
C ALA A 257 5.28 -8.27 0.98
N ARG A 258 6.52 -8.41 1.50
CA ARG A 258 7.26 -7.30 2.13
C ARG A 258 7.65 -6.21 1.14
N LYS A 259 7.85 -6.54 -0.14
CA LYS A 259 8.13 -5.54 -1.20
C LYS A 259 6.84 -4.88 -1.69
N ALA A 260 5.77 -5.66 -1.85
CA ALA A 260 4.44 -5.19 -2.28
C ALA A 260 3.58 -4.75 -1.07
N MET A 261 4.14 -3.94 -0.16
CA MET A 261 3.49 -3.59 1.11
C MET A 261 2.21 -2.75 0.96
N ASP A 262 2.01 -2.07 -0.14
CA ASP A 262 0.80 -1.32 -0.49
C ASP A 262 0.01 -2.03 -1.63
N GLY A 263 0.42 -3.24 -1.98
CA GLY A 263 -0.17 -4.11 -2.98
C GLY A 263 -0.53 -5.48 -2.39
N ALA A 264 -0.65 -6.49 -3.25
CA ALA A 264 -1.07 -7.84 -2.85
C ALA A 264 -0.25 -8.92 -3.55
N VAL A 265 -0.04 -10.05 -2.85
CA VAL A 265 0.59 -11.25 -3.41
C VAL A 265 -0.42 -12.39 -3.46
N PHE A 266 -0.59 -12.99 -4.62
CA PHE A 266 -1.44 -14.16 -4.84
C PHE A 266 -0.56 -15.40 -4.91
N ALA A 267 -0.55 -16.19 -3.83
CA ALA A 267 0.23 -17.42 -3.70
C ALA A 267 -0.56 -18.60 -4.23
N VAL A 268 -0.25 -19.01 -5.46
CA VAL A 268 -0.93 -20.13 -6.14
C VAL A 268 -0.21 -21.44 -5.82
N GLU A 269 -0.91 -22.39 -5.19
CA GLU A 269 -0.35 -23.66 -4.81
C GLU A 269 -1.42 -24.77 -4.89
N ARG A 270 -1.04 -25.91 -5.51
CA ARG A 270 -1.95 -27.06 -5.69
C ARG A 270 -1.91 -28.08 -4.57
N ASN A 271 -0.79 -28.18 -3.86
CA ASN A 271 -0.60 -29.16 -2.79
C ASN A 271 -1.26 -28.66 -1.50
N ALA A 272 -2.23 -29.41 -0.98
CA ALA A 272 -2.96 -29.02 0.22
C ALA A 272 -2.06 -28.87 1.47
N GLU A 273 -1.04 -29.72 1.65
CA GLU A 273 -0.06 -29.58 2.74
C GLU A 273 0.73 -28.27 2.61
N ALA A 274 1.12 -27.89 1.39
CA ALA A 274 1.83 -26.64 1.16
C ALA A 274 0.92 -25.42 1.37
N VAL A 275 -0.34 -25.47 0.96
CA VAL A 275 -1.34 -24.43 1.23
C VAL A 275 -1.50 -24.17 2.73
N GLU A 276 -1.56 -25.24 3.54
CA GLU A 276 -1.64 -25.11 4.99
C GLU A 276 -0.34 -24.51 5.57
N LEU A 277 0.83 -24.91 5.05
CA LEU A 277 2.10 -24.32 5.46
C LEU A 277 2.18 -22.83 5.13
N ILE A 278 1.68 -22.38 3.97
CA ILE A 278 1.61 -20.94 3.64
C ILE A 278 0.73 -20.22 4.67
N ALA A 279 -0.41 -20.79 5.06
CA ALA A 279 -1.30 -20.17 6.05
C ALA A 279 -0.62 -20.04 7.42
N GLN A 280 0.08 -21.08 7.88
CA GLN A 280 0.83 -21.07 9.13
C GLN A 280 2.00 -20.07 9.08
N ASN A 281 2.77 -20.05 7.99
CA ASN A 281 3.86 -19.12 7.78
C ASN A 281 3.37 -17.67 7.69
N ARG A 282 2.17 -17.42 7.10
CA ARG A 282 1.54 -16.11 7.08
C ARG A 282 1.31 -15.56 8.49
N GLN A 283 0.77 -16.37 9.39
CA GLN A 283 0.57 -15.97 10.79
C GLN A 283 1.91 -15.68 11.49
N LYS A 284 2.91 -16.51 11.25
CA LYS A 284 4.23 -16.38 11.89
C LYS A 284 5.04 -15.18 11.36
N LEU A 285 4.93 -14.88 10.07
CA LEU A 285 5.74 -13.88 9.37
C LEU A 285 5.01 -12.55 9.12
N GLY A 286 3.73 -12.45 9.50
CA GLY A 286 2.94 -11.21 9.41
C GLY A 286 2.59 -10.76 7.99
N GLY A 287 2.68 -11.63 7.00
CA GLY A 287 2.39 -11.30 5.59
C GLY A 287 0.90 -11.34 5.27
N PHE A 288 0.09 -10.47 5.90
CA PHE A 288 -1.38 -10.54 5.75
C PHE A 288 -1.89 -10.02 4.40
N ASN A 289 -1.07 -9.29 3.61
CA ASN A 289 -1.34 -8.94 2.21
C ASN A 289 -1.09 -10.10 1.23
N VAL A 290 -0.97 -11.34 1.73
CA VAL A 290 -0.90 -12.57 0.94
C VAL A 290 -2.27 -13.21 0.83
N HIS A 291 -2.74 -13.40 -0.39
CA HIS A 291 -3.93 -14.17 -0.74
C HIS A 291 -3.51 -15.59 -1.15
N ILE A 292 -3.91 -16.57 -0.37
CA ILE A 292 -3.62 -17.96 -0.65
C ILE A 292 -4.65 -18.48 -1.67
N VAL A 293 -4.18 -19.00 -2.80
CA VAL A 293 -5.01 -19.47 -3.91
C VAL A 293 -4.76 -20.96 -4.13
N PRO A 294 -5.56 -21.84 -3.51
CA PRO A 294 -5.45 -23.28 -3.74
C PRO A 294 -5.89 -23.63 -5.16
N GLY A 295 -5.05 -24.33 -5.91
CA GLY A 295 -5.41 -24.79 -7.25
C GLY A 295 -4.23 -24.89 -8.22
N HIS A 296 -4.56 -25.27 -9.44
CA HIS A 296 -3.60 -25.45 -10.52
C HIS A 296 -3.49 -24.16 -11.37
N ALA A 297 -2.26 -23.75 -11.70
CA ALA A 297 -2.02 -22.79 -12.77
C ALA A 297 -1.94 -23.52 -14.12
N PRO A 298 -2.62 -23.04 -15.21
CA PRO A 298 -3.17 -21.67 -15.32
C PRO A 298 -4.62 -21.50 -14.89
N GLU A 299 -5.36 -22.56 -14.54
CA GLU A 299 -6.81 -22.55 -14.40
C GLU A 299 -7.28 -21.46 -13.40
N VAL A 300 -6.66 -21.38 -12.23
CA VAL A 300 -7.02 -20.38 -11.19
C VAL A 300 -6.56 -18.96 -11.53
N LEU A 301 -5.66 -18.78 -12.50
CA LEU A 301 -5.12 -17.47 -12.85
C LEU A 301 -6.15 -16.57 -13.57
N VAL A 302 -7.18 -17.18 -14.15
CA VAL A 302 -8.21 -16.45 -14.91
C VAL A 302 -8.97 -15.49 -14.01
N ASP A 303 -9.23 -15.87 -12.77
CA ASP A 303 -10.00 -15.08 -11.82
C ASP A 303 -9.13 -14.11 -11.00
N LEU A 304 -7.80 -14.22 -11.08
CA LEU A 304 -6.91 -13.34 -10.34
C LEU A 304 -6.86 -11.92 -10.94
N PRO A 305 -6.62 -10.90 -10.12
CA PRO A 305 -6.36 -9.55 -10.61
C PRO A 305 -5.16 -9.52 -11.59
N LYS A 306 -5.15 -8.51 -12.45
CA LYS A 306 -4.05 -8.22 -13.38
C LYS A 306 -2.70 -8.16 -12.63
N PRO A 307 -1.69 -9.00 -12.97
CA PRO A 307 -0.42 -8.99 -12.29
C PRO A 307 0.51 -7.89 -12.84
N ASP A 308 1.25 -7.22 -11.97
CA ASP A 308 2.39 -6.38 -12.35
C ASP A 308 3.68 -7.20 -12.39
N CYS A 309 3.75 -8.21 -11.52
CA CYS A 309 4.85 -9.14 -11.39
C CYS A 309 4.37 -10.59 -11.31
N VAL A 310 5.12 -11.50 -11.93
CA VAL A 310 4.88 -12.94 -11.86
C VAL A 310 6.17 -13.66 -11.54
N PHE A 311 6.20 -14.38 -10.42
CA PHE A 311 7.25 -15.33 -10.10
C PHE A 311 6.75 -16.74 -10.35
N VAL A 312 7.58 -17.58 -11.01
CA VAL A 312 7.28 -18.99 -11.26
C VAL A 312 8.36 -19.85 -10.60
N GLY A 313 8.00 -20.44 -9.45
CA GLY A 313 8.84 -21.43 -8.73
C GLY A 313 8.60 -22.87 -9.21
N GLY A 314 7.39 -23.13 -9.76
CA GLY A 314 7.01 -24.42 -10.31
C GLY A 314 5.80 -24.33 -11.22
N SER A 315 5.94 -24.70 -12.50
CA SER A 315 4.88 -24.58 -13.51
C SER A 315 3.98 -25.83 -13.61
N GLY A 316 4.39 -26.95 -13.05
CA GLY A 316 3.68 -28.23 -13.23
C GLY A 316 3.54 -28.67 -14.71
N GLY A 317 4.44 -28.22 -15.59
CA GLY A 317 4.40 -28.49 -17.04
C GLY A 317 3.53 -27.50 -17.85
N ASN A 318 3.01 -26.43 -17.23
CA ASN A 318 2.13 -25.45 -17.87
C ASN A 318 2.82 -24.09 -18.12
N MET A 319 4.15 -24.03 -18.22
CA MET A 319 4.92 -22.78 -18.31
C MET A 319 4.38 -21.85 -19.39
N ARG A 320 4.14 -22.36 -20.62
CA ARG A 320 3.57 -21.60 -21.73
C ARG A 320 2.27 -20.89 -21.36
N LYS A 321 1.29 -21.64 -20.87
CA LYS A 321 -0.03 -21.10 -20.53
C LYS A 321 0.00 -20.09 -19.38
N ILE A 322 0.91 -20.30 -18.42
CA ILE A 322 1.11 -19.36 -17.29
C ILE A 322 1.61 -18.01 -17.82
N ILE A 323 2.66 -18.01 -18.64
CA ILE A 323 3.24 -16.79 -19.22
C ILE A 323 2.20 -16.10 -20.13
N GLU A 324 1.55 -16.85 -21.01
CA GLU A 324 0.52 -16.34 -21.90
C GLU A 324 -0.62 -15.66 -21.13
N THR A 325 -1.18 -16.33 -20.10
CA THR A 325 -2.24 -15.77 -19.26
C THR A 325 -1.80 -14.48 -18.57
N ALA A 326 -0.59 -14.44 -18.05
CA ALA A 326 -0.05 -13.25 -17.39
C ALA A 326 0.08 -12.08 -18.38
N LEU A 327 0.61 -12.32 -19.59
CA LEU A 327 0.80 -11.30 -20.63
C LEU A 327 -0.53 -10.84 -21.27
N ILE A 328 -1.51 -11.72 -21.40
CA ILE A 328 -2.88 -11.33 -21.81
C ILE A 328 -3.48 -10.34 -20.81
N LYS A 329 -3.34 -10.61 -19.50
CA LYS A 329 -3.85 -9.70 -18.45
C LYS A 329 -3.01 -8.43 -18.33
N ASN A 330 -1.69 -8.54 -18.45
CA ASN A 330 -0.79 -7.41 -18.42
C ASN A 330 0.37 -7.58 -19.40
N PRO A 331 0.27 -6.98 -20.61
CA PRO A 331 1.36 -7.03 -21.60
C PRO A 331 2.70 -6.47 -21.11
N LYS A 332 2.72 -5.78 -19.98
CA LYS A 332 3.94 -5.21 -19.36
C LYS A 332 4.41 -5.95 -18.11
N ALA A 333 3.81 -7.09 -17.79
CA ALA A 333 4.18 -7.85 -16.60
C ALA A 333 5.68 -8.18 -16.59
N ARG A 334 6.29 -8.06 -15.41
CA ARG A 334 7.65 -8.55 -15.15
C ARG A 334 7.55 -10.00 -14.72
N ILE A 335 8.36 -10.86 -15.32
CA ILE A 335 8.30 -12.30 -15.10
C ILE A 335 9.68 -12.79 -14.67
N VAL A 336 9.71 -13.56 -13.58
CA VAL A 336 10.90 -14.30 -13.14
C VAL A 336 10.56 -15.78 -13.01
N VAL A 337 11.41 -16.62 -13.57
CA VAL A 337 11.30 -18.09 -13.50
C VAL A 337 12.56 -18.66 -12.89
N ASN A 338 12.40 -19.51 -11.88
CA ASN A 338 13.48 -20.32 -11.36
C ASN A 338 13.49 -21.71 -12.00
N ALA A 339 14.60 -22.11 -12.58
CA ALA A 339 14.79 -23.40 -13.22
C ALA A 339 15.98 -24.14 -12.61
N ILE A 340 15.76 -25.41 -12.20
CA ILE A 340 16.82 -26.32 -11.76
C ILE A 340 17.18 -27.28 -12.89
N ALA A 341 16.19 -27.73 -13.67
CA ALA A 341 16.36 -28.61 -14.81
C ALA A 341 16.72 -27.80 -16.07
N LEU A 342 17.61 -28.36 -16.91
CA LEU A 342 18.01 -27.74 -18.18
C LEU A 342 16.84 -27.66 -19.15
N GLU A 343 15.92 -28.61 -19.12
CA GLU A 343 14.70 -28.60 -19.91
C GLU A 343 13.81 -27.40 -19.60
N THR A 344 13.65 -27.09 -18.32
CA THR A 344 12.89 -25.90 -17.87
C THR A 344 13.59 -24.60 -18.27
N LEU A 345 14.93 -24.56 -18.21
CA LEU A 345 15.72 -23.44 -18.69
C LEU A 345 15.48 -23.20 -20.18
N GLN A 346 15.63 -24.25 -20.98
CA GLN A 346 15.45 -24.19 -22.44
C GLN A 346 14.02 -23.79 -22.83
N GLU A 347 13.00 -24.42 -22.20
CA GLU A 347 11.60 -24.09 -22.42
C GLU A 347 11.34 -22.60 -22.12
N THR A 348 11.77 -22.13 -20.95
CA THR A 348 11.55 -20.74 -20.52
C THR A 348 12.23 -19.75 -21.46
N GLN A 349 13.48 -20.01 -21.86
CA GLN A 349 14.22 -19.16 -22.79
C GLN A 349 13.50 -19.07 -24.15
N SER A 350 13.03 -20.21 -24.68
CA SER A 350 12.28 -20.25 -25.92
C SER A 350 10.97 -19.48 -25.85
N LEU A 351 10.24 -19.61 -24.74
CA LEU A 351 8.99 -18.90 -24.50
C LEU A 351 9.19 -17.39 -24.36
N PHE A 352 10.24 -16.95 -23.66
CA PHE A 352 10.56 -15.53 -23.52
C PHE A 352 10.87 -14.90 -24.89
N ALA A 353 11.58 -15.62 -25.76
CA ALA A 353 11.83 -15.17 -27.12
C ALA A 353 10.55 -15.15 -27.96
N GLU A 354 9.71 -16.20 -27.91
CA GLU A 354 8.47 -16.32 -28.66
C GLU A 354 7.45 -15.24 -28.28
N PHE A 355 7.29 -14.95 -26.97
CA PHE A 355 6.40 -13.90 -26.49
C PHE A 355 7.01 -12.49 -26.54
N GLY A 356 8.23 -12.34 -27.07
CA GLY A 356 8.88 -11.05 -27.29
C GLY A 356 9.21 -10.30 -25.99
N LEU A 357 9.51 -11.01 -24.89
CA LEU A 357 9.90 -10.35 -23.65
C LEU A 357 11.19 -9.54 -23.85
N GLN A 358 11.22 -8.35 -23.29
CA GLN A 358 12.35 -7.44 -23.31
C GLN A 358 13.21 -7.58 -22.05
N GLN A 359 14.44 -7.06 -22.09
CA GLN A 359 15.36 -7.06 -20.95
C GLN A 359 15.56 -8.46 -20.35
N VAL A 360 15.65 -9.46 -21.23
CA VAL A 360 15.84 -10.85 -20.79
C VAL A 360 17.23 -11.02 -20.21
N GLU A 361 17.29 -11.47 -18.96
CA GLU A 361 18.53 -11.81 -18.28
C GLU A 361 18.47 -13.24 -17.75
N ILE A 362 19.60 -13.96 -17.83
CA ILE A 362 19.76 -15.30 -17.29
C ILE A 362 20.92 -15.28 -16.31
N THR A 363 20.66 -15.64 -15.08
CA THR A 363 21.68 -15.73 -14.02
C THR A 363 21.72 -17.17 -13.49
N GLN A 364 22.90 -17.78 -13.49
CA GLN A 364 23.12 -19.02 -12.73
C GLN A 364 23.65 -18.68 -11.35
N LEU A 365 22.97 -19.18 -10.32
CA LEU A 365 23.40 -19.01 -8.93
C LEU A 365 23.79 -20.37 -8.34
N SER A 366 25.01 -20.45 -7.79
CA SER A 366 25.50 -21.59 -7.02
C SER A 366 25.85 -21.09 -5.61
N ALA A 367 25.27 -21.69 -4.59
CA ALA A 367 25.53 -21.35 -3.20
C ALA A 367 25.99 -22.57 -2.41
N ALA A 368 26.91 -22.35 -1.48
CA ALA A 368 27.30 -23.36 -0.50
C ALA A 368 27.30 -22.73 0.89
N ARG A 369 26.87 -23.52 1.88
CA ARG A 369 26.80 -23.06 3.29
C ARG A 369 27.70 -23.90 4.17
N GLY A 370 28.36 -23.26 5.13
CA GLY A 370 29.10 -23.93 6.19
C GLY A 370 28.16 -24.70 7.14
N LYS A 371 28.41 -25.97 7.33
CA LYS A 371 27.71 -26.80 8.31
C LYS A 371 28.70 -27.36 9.32
N SER A 372 28.47 -27.09 10.60
CA SER A 372 29.29 -27.62 11.69
C SER A 372 29.05 -29.14 11.85
N ILE A 373 30.12 -29.88 11.80
CA ILE A 373 30.14 -31.36 12.01
C ILE A 373 31.26 -31.65 12.99
N GLY A 374 30.91 -31.83 14.25
CA GLY A 374 31.88 -31.93 15.34
C GLY A 374 32.70 -30.65 15.49
N CYS A 375 34.04 -30.75 15.39
CA CYS A 375 34.96 -29.60 15.47
C CYS A 375 35.26 -28.93 14.12
N TYR A 376 34.68 -29.42 13.04
CA TYR A 376 34.94 -28.89 11.69
C TYR A 376 33.73 -28.15 11.14
N THR A 377 33.95 -27.23 10.25
CA THR A 377 32.92 -26.58 9.40
C THR A 377 33.12 -27.06 7.97
N MET A 378 32.16 -27.83 7.46
CA MET A 378 32.19 -28.31 6.09
C MET A 378 31.25 -27.52 5.21
N MET A 379 31.69 -27.18 3.98
CA MET A 379 30.84 -26.53 2.98
C MET A 379 29.90 -27.55 2.35
N THR A 380 28.59 -27.29 2.42
CA THR A 380 27.53 -28.08 1.76
C THR A 380 26.98 -27.27 0.62
N ALA A 381 27.16 -27.76 -0.61
CA ALA A 381 26.65 -27.10 -1.81
C ALA A 381 25.14 -27.35 -1.99
N ASN A 382 24.43 -26.33 -2.43
CA ASN A 382 23.08 -26.46 -2.96
C ASN A 382 23.16 -26.70 -4.48
N ASN A 383 22.12 -27.28 -5.07
CA ASN A 383 22.03 -27.38 -6.53
C ASN A 383 22.08 -25.96 -7.15
N PRO A 384 22.79 -25.79 -8.28
CA PRO A 384 22.71 -24.57 -9.06
C PRO A 384 21.27 -24.31 -9.51
N VAL A 385 20.88 -23.03 -9.50
CA VAL A 385 19.56 -22.60 -9.98
C VAL A 385 19.76 -21.53 -11.05
N PHE A 386 19.06 -21.66 -12.15
CA PHE A 386 18.98 -20.62 -13.17
C PHE A 386 17.79 -19.72 -12.88
N ILE A 387 18.06 -18.43 -12.87
CA ILE A 387 17.05 -17.38 -12.65
C ILE A 387 16.92 -16.63 -13.97
N LEU A 388 15.78 -16.78 -14.65
CA LEU A 388 15.46 -16.08 -15.87
C LEU A 388 14.51 -14.93 -15.54
N SER A 389 14.82 -13.73 -15.97
CA SER A 389 13.94 -12.57 -15.84
C SER A 389 13.65 -11.94 -17.20
N GLY A 390 12.48 -11.38 -17.36
CA GLY A 390 12.07 -10.66 -18.57
C GLY A 390 10.86 -9.77 -18.28
N LYS A 391 10.63 -8.82 -19.17
CA LYS A 391 9.53 -7.87 -19.08
C LYS A 391 8.71 -7.92 -20.38
N GLY A 392 7.40 -8.04 -20.25
CA GLY A 392 6.51 -7.92 -21.40
C GLY A 392 6.57 -6.52 -22.03
N ASP A 393 6.33 -6.43 -23.33
CA ASP A 393 6.34 -5.17 -24.07
C ASP A 393 4.94 -4.81 -24.58
N LYS A 394 4.68 -3.50 -24.68
CA LYS A 394 3.42 -2.95 -25.20
C LYS A 394 3.27 -3.07 -26.73
N ASN A 395 4.35 -3.35 -27.45
CA ASN A 395 4.40 -3.22 -28.92
C ASN A 395 4.10 -4.51 -29.68
N GLY A 396 3.28 -5.39 -29.12
CA GLY A 396 2.70 -6.53 -29.81
C GLY A 396 1.42 -6.15 -30.56
N GLU A 397 1.46 -5.16 -31.43
CA GLU A 397 0.56 -4.93 -32.55
C GLU A 397 1.38 -4.81 -33.82
#